data_f3efe7cc9291d3a05f2d518447086cfc
#
_entry.id   f3efe7cc9291d3a05f2d518447086cfc
#
_cell.length_a   1.000
_cell.length_b   1.000
_cell.length_c   1.000
_cell.angle_alpha   90.00
_cell.angle_beta   90.00
_cell.angle_gamma   90.00
#
_symmetry.space_group_name_H-M   'P 1'
#
loop_
_entity.id
_entity.type
_entity.pdbx_description
1 polymer ?
#
loop_
_entity_poly.entity_id
_entity_poly.type
_entity_poly.pdbx_seq_one_letter_code
_entity_poly.pdbx_strand_id
1 'polypeptide(L)'
;MGLDGFALNIGDPTQDYVRTTLNYMFDYTRDNHPDFFLYISMDTWAAGNANKWPVDYYQILADFKGHDAYYKGPNGFSFISTFADGGLNASQWLEWKDSWANELYFVPDFDGTLGYYQQDPGWWSYWEDVVDGVFSWECSWPTIGNTNTGDMYNDTLIVNGTTTHDKSYMIGKYLYQVAFTKLIVA
;
A
#
# COMPACT_ATOMS: atom_id res chain seq x y z
N MET A 1 -22.03 -6.23 5.61
CA MET A 1 -21.05 -5.44 4.83
C MET A 1 -19.77 -6.25 4.85
N GLY A 2 -19.32 -6.77 3.70
CA GLY A 2 -18.14 -7.61 3.69
C GLY A 2 -16.88 -6.75 3.58
N LEU A 3 -16.31 -6.36 4.71
CA LEU A 3 -14.93 -5.88 4.77
C LEU A 3 -14.09 -7.04 5.29
N ASP A 4 -12.99 -7.31 4.61
CA ASP A 4 -12.08 -8.41 4.94
C ASP A 4 -10.85 -7.93 5.73
N GLY A 5 -10.64 -6.60 5.84
CA GLY A 5 -9.52 -6.03 6.57
C GLY A 5 -9.41 -4.51 6.49
N PHE A 6 -8.36 -3.98 7.13
CA PHE A 6 -7.98 -2.56 7.08
C PHE A 6 -6.51 -2.37 6.75
N ALA A 7 -6.23 -1.33 5.95
CA ALA A 7 -4.91 -0.71 5.87
C ALA A 7 -4.72 0.23 7.07
N LEU A 8 -3.67 0.02 7.83
CA LEU A 8 -3.30 0.89 8.95
C LEU A 8 -2.28 1.91 8.45
N ASN A 9 -2.77 3.11 8.09
CA ASN A 9 -1.93 4.18 7.56
C ASN A 9 -1.17 4.87 8.69
N ILE A 10 0.18 4.85 8.62
CA ILE A 10 1.06 5.32 9.69
C ILE A 10 2.00 6.39 9.14
N GLY A 11 1.86 7.63 9.65
CA GLY A 11 2.71 8.75 9.26
C GLY A 11 4.01 8.85 10.06
N ASP A 12 3.97 8.70 11.38
CA ASP A 12 5.18 8.67 12.22
C ASP A 12 5.25 7.37 13.03
N PRO A 13 6.06 6.40 12.59
CA PRO A 13 6.13 5.08 13.21
C PRO A 13 6.79 5.08 14.60
N THR A 14 7.41 6.20 15.01
CA THR A 14 8.18 6.29 16.25
C THR A 14 7.37 6.79 17.45
N GLN A 15 6.12 7.17 17.23
CA GLN A 15 5.24 7.66 18.32
C GLN A 15 4.76 6.50 19.20
N ASP A 16 4.84 6.65 20.50
CA ASP A 16 4.44 5.62 21.48
C ASP A 16 2.99 5.16 21.31
N TYR A 17 2.09 6.08 20.96
CA TYR A 17 0.68 5.74 20.75
C TYR A 17 0.47 4.83 19.53
N VAL A 18 1.33 4.92 18.50
CA VAL A 18 1.25 4.06 17.30
C VAL A 18 1.43 2.61 17.71
N ARG A 19 2.50 2.29 18.42
CA ARG A 19 2.76 0.94 18.91
C ARG A 19 1.64 0.41 19.81
N THR A 20 1.16 1.25 20.73
CA THR A 20 0.06 0.90 21.63
C THR A 20 -1.22 0.57 20.85
N THR A 21 -1.54 1.40 19.86
CA THR A 21 -2.71 1.21 18.99
C THR A 21 -2.58 -0.06 18.15
N LEU A 22 -1.41 -0.30 17.54
CA LEU A 22 -1.16 -1.50 16.75
C LEU A 22 -1.30 -2.78 17.59
N ASN A 23 -0.69 -2.84 18.78
CA ASN A 23 -0.84 -3.97 19.69
C ASN A 23 -2.32 -4.27 19.97
N TYR A 24 -3.08 -3.22 20.36
CA TYR A 24 -4.49 -3.37 20.63
C TYR A 24 -5.30 -3.86 19.42
N MET A 25 -5.07 -3.26 18.25
CA MET A 25 -5.82 -3.61 17.04
C MET A 25 -5.51 -5.03 16.56
N PHE A 26 -4.24 -5.41 16.51
CA PHE A 26 -3.84 -6.73 16.07
C PHE A 26 -4.31 -7.83 17.03
N ASP A 27 -4.12 -7.66 18.34
CA ASP A 27 -4.57 -8.61 19.34
C ASP A 27 -6.10 -8.73 19.36
N TYR A 28 -6.82 -7.59 19.33
CA TYR A 28 -8.28 -7.59 19.28
C TYR A 28 -8.82 -8.29 18.03
N THR A 29 -8.20 -8.05 16.88
CA THR A 29 -8.60 -8.67 15.61
C THR A 29 -8.40 -10.18 15.66
N ARG A 30 -7.23 -10.66 16.09
CA ARG A 30 -6.95 -12.09 16.25
C ARG A 30 -7.98 -12.76 17.17
N ASP A 31 -8.27 -12.15 18.31
CA ASP A 31 -9.08 -12.77 19.35
C ASP A 31 -10.59 -12.72 19.06
N ASN A 32 -11.06 -11.74 18.29
CA ASN A 32 -12.50 -11.51 18.08
C ASN A 32 -12.96 -11.63 16.62
N HIS A 33 -12.05 -11.52 15.65
CA HIS A 33 -12.36 -11.46 14.22
C HIS A 33 -11.31 -12.23 13.39
N PRO A 34 -11.22 -13.57 13.52
CA PRO A 34 -10.15 -14.36 12.90
C PRO A 34 -10.14 -14.33 11.36
N ASP A 35 -11.26 -13.94 10.74
CA ASP A 35 -11.39 -13.80 9.28
C ASP A 35 -11.19 -12.34 8.82
N PHE A 36 -10.72 -11.46 9.70
CA PHE A 36 -10.45 -10.06 9.39
C PHE A 36 -8.96 -9.76 9.53
N PHE A 37 -8.38 -9.07 8.57
CA PHE A 37 -6.93 -8.89 8.50
C PHE A 37 -6.54 -7.42 8.53
N LEU A 38 -5.33 -7.18 9.03
CA LEU A 38 -4.72 -5.87 9.10
C LEU A 38 -3.37 -5.87 8.40
N TYR A 39 -3.01 -4.76 7.76
CA TYR A 39 -1.66 -4.57 7.27
C TYR A 39 -1.20 -3.13 7.46
N ILE A 40 0.10 -2.92 7.51
CA ILE A 40 0.70 -1.60 7.67
C ILE A 40 0.86 -0.96 6.29
N SER A 41 0.32 0.27 6.19
CA SER A 41 0.55 1.18 5.06
C SER A 41 1.44 2.32 5.56
N MET A 42 2.64 2.46 4.99
CA MET A 42 3.58 3.51 5.34
C MET A 42 3.19 4.81 4.64
N ASP A 43 2.73 5.80 5.38
CA ASP A 43 2.49 7.14 4.83
C ASP A 43 3.82 7.88 4.74
N THR A 44 4.57 7.63 3.68
CA THR A 44 5.91 8.19 3.51
C THR A 44 5.89 9.70 3.27
N TRP A 45 4.76 10.25 2.81
CA TRP A 45 4.58 11.70 2.71
C TRP A 45 4.45 12.35 4.10
N ALA A 46 3.59 11.82 4.96
CA ALA A 46 3.47 12.32 6.33
C ALA A 46 4.73 12.02 7.16
N ALA A 47 5.35 10.87 6.95
CA ALA A 47 6.64 10.51 7.56
C ALA A 47 7.74 11.53 7.21
N GLY A 48 7.84 11.94 5.95
CA GLY A 48 8.78 12.96 5.51
C GLY A 48 8.60 14.28 6.23
N ASN A 49 7.36 14.70 6.52
CA ASN A 49 7.07 15.89 7.31
C ASN A 49 7.53 15.75 8.79
N ALA A 50 7.62 14.53 9.30
CA ALA A 50 8.15 14.20 10.62
C ALA A 50 9.64 13.86 10.61
N ASN A 51 10.35 14.05 9.48
CA ASN A 51 11.73 13.62 9.25
C ASN A 51 11.93 12.11 9.49
N LYS A 52 10.98 11.29 9.04
CA LYS A 52 11.03 9.85 9.10
C LYS A 52 11.12 9.25 7.70
N TRP A 53 11.78 8.11 7.62
CA TRP A 53 12.06 7.40 6.38
C TRP A 53 11.60 5.94 6.47
N PRO A 54 11.53 5.17 5.39
CA PRO A 54 11.14 3.76 5.44
C PRO A 54 11.92 2.92 6.45
N VAL A 55 13.17 3.26 6.75
CA VAL A 55 13.97 2.59 7.78
C VAL A 55 13.40 2.79 9.21
N ASP A 56 12.73 3.88 9.48
CA ASP A 56 12.11 4.14 10.79
C ASP A 56 10.92 3.20 11.07
N TYR A 57 10.32 2.62 10.02
CA TYR A 57 9.25 1.62 10.15
C TYR A 57 9.75 0.23 10.48
N TYR A 58 11.09 -0.01 10.42
CA TYR A 58 11.66 -1.34 10.60
C TYR A 58 11.14 -2.03 11.86
N GLN A 59 11.15 -1.34 12.99
CA GLN A 59 10.78 -1.94 14.26
C GLN A 59 9.29 -2.36 14.32
N ILE A 60 8.37 -1.52 13.85
CA ILE A 60 6.94 -1.87 13.87
C ILE A 60 6.64 -2.98 12.84
N LEU A 61 7.29 -2.97 11.68
CA LEU A 61 7.13 -4.03 10.71
C LEU A 61 7.68 -5.36 11.24
N ALA A 62 8.85 -5.37 11.86
CA ALA A 62 9.45 -6.57 12.45
C ALA A 62 8.56 -7.18 13.55
N ASP A 63 7.94 -6.33 14.36
CA ASP A 63 7.09 -6.77 15.47
C ASP A 63 5.74 -7.35 15.00
N PHE A 64 5.16 -6.78 13.93
CA PHE A 64 3.79 -7.12 13.53
C PHE A 64 3.67 -8.01 12.29
N LYS A 65 4.64 -8.03 11.37
CA LYS A 65 4.55 -8.80 10.11
C LYS A 65 4.30 -10.29 10.29
N GLY A 66 4.67 -10.85 11.42
CA GLY A 66 4.44 -12.26 11.77
C GLY A 66 3.15 -12.52 12.55
N HIS A 67 2.35 -11.50 12.86
CA HIS A 67 1.12 -11.66 13.65
C HIS A 67 0.04 -12.42 12.88
N ASP A 68 -0.74 -13.25 13.55
CA ASP A 68 -1.78 -14.09 12.92
C ASP A 68 -2.86 -13.29 12.17
N ALA A 69 -3.19 -12.09 12.66
CA ALA A 69 -4.11 -11.18 11.99
C ALA A 69 -3.45 -10.31 10.90
N TYR A 70 -2.15 -10.51 10.62
CA TYR A 70 -1.47 -9.74 9.58
C TYR A 70 -1.80 -10.30 8.19
N TYR A 71 -2.25 -9.42 7.28
CA TYR A 71 -2.58 -9.81 5.91
C TYR A 71 -1.33 -10.27 5.14
N LYS A 72 -1.48 -11.37 4.43
CA LYS A 72 -0.44 -11.94 3.56
C LYS A 72 -0.80 -11.76 2.09
N GLY A 73 0.20 -11.42 1.29
CA GLY A 73 0.04 -11.39 -0.16
C GLY A 73 -0.12 -12.80 -0.76
N PRO A 74 -0.35 -12.88 -2.08
CA PRO A 74 -0.56 -14.16 -2.78
C PRO A 74 0.58 -15.16 -2.63
N ASN A 75 1.81 -14.68 -2.42
CA ASN A 75 2.99 -15.50 -2.19
C ASN A 75 3.17 -15.95 -0.72
N GLY A 76 2.24 -15.58 0.17
CA GLY A 76 2.30 -15.88 1.61
C GLY A 76 3.18 -14.92 2.42
N PHE A 77 3.81 -13.93 1.80
CA PHE A 77 4.62 -12.92 2.46
C PHE A 77 3.76 -11.79 3.04
N SER A 78 4.30 -11.05 4.00
CA SER A 78 3.58 -9.99 4.68
C SER A 78 3.32 -8.82 3.72
N PHE A 79 2.05 -8.45 3.57
CA PHE A 79 1.64 -7.39 2.66
C PHE A 79 1.97 -6.03 3.24
N ILE A 80 2.60 -5.18 2.45
CA ILE A 80 2.93 -3.80 2.83
C ILE A 80 2.60 -2.86 1.68
N SER A 81 2.03 -1.71 2.02
CA SER A 81 1.76 -0.62 1.09
C SER A 81 2.44 0.66 1.54
N THR A 82 2.53 1.62 0.64
CA THR A 82 2.91 2.99 0.97
C THR A 82 1.88 3.97 0.42
N PHE A 83 1.91 5.19 0.95
CA PHE A 83 1.38 6.38 0.29
C PHE A 83 2.56 7.27 -0.08
N ALA A 84 2.78 7.48 -1.38
CA ALA A 84 3.95 8.10 -2.01
C ALA A 84 5.27 7.29 -1.87
N ASP A 85 6.30 7.72 -2.62
CA ASP A 85 7.63 7.10 -2.65
C ASP A 85 8.61 7.66 -1.58
N GLY A 86 8.19 8.67 -0.85
CA GLY A 86 9.01 9.32 0.17
C GLY A 86 10.27 10.00 -0.37
N GLY A 87 10.34 10.25 -1.67
CA GLY A 87 11.50 10.86 -2.33
C GLY A 87 12.69 9.91 -2.52
N LEU A 88 12.47 8.59 -2.32
CA LEU A 88 13.51 7.58 -2.56
C LEU A 88 13.46 7.08 -4.01
N ASN A 89 14.63 6.74 -4.54
CA ASN A 89 14.75 6.14 -5.86
C ASN A 89 14.58 4.60 -5.81
N ALA A 90 14.49 3.96 -6.98
CA ALA A 90 14.29 2.52 -7.09
C ALA A 90 15.38 1.71 -6.39
N SER A 91 16.66 2.12 -6.50
CA SER A 91 17.76 1.40 -5.85
C SER A 91 17.65 1.43 -4.33
N GLN A 92 17.23 2.57 -3.76
CA GLN A 92 17.05 2.72 -2.32
C GLN A 92 15.87 1.88 -1.79
N TRP A 93 14.78 1.84 -2.55
CA TRP A 93 13.64 0.99 -2.22
C TRP A 93 13.96 -0.50 -2.36
N LEU A 94 14.74 -0.87 -3.39
CA LEU A 94 15.19 -2.25 -3.56
C LEU A 94 16.09 -2.68 -2.39
N GLU A 95 17.08 -1.85 -2.01
CA GLU A 95 17.92 -2.10 -0.83
C GLU A 95 17.09 -2.27 0.44
N TRP A 96 16.09 -1.41 0.64
CA TRP A 96 15.17 -1.52 1.77
C TRP A 96 14.38 -2.84 1.72
N LYS A 97 13.82 -3.22 0.57
CA LYS A 97 13.07 -4.47 0.39
C LYS A 97 13.97 -5.70 0.63
N ASP A 98 15.18 -5.69 0.09
CA ASP A 98 16.15 -6.78 0.23
C ASP A 98 16.58 -7.00 1.68
N SER A 99 16.59 -5.93 2.50
CA SER A 99 16.87 -6.03 3.93
C SER A 99 15.89 -6.93 4.69
N TRP A 100 14.73 -7.23 4.11
CA TRP A 100 13.70 -8.11 4.66
C TRP A 100 13.80 -9.56 4.17
N ALA A 101 14.87 -9.95 3.49
CA ALA A 101 15.13 -11.32 3.02
C ALA A 101 13.98 -11.91 2.18
N ASN A 102 13.31 -11.10 1.38
CA ASN A 102 12.16 -11.46 0.55
C ASN A 102 10.93 -11.96 1.37
N GLU A 103 10.71 -11.44 2.56
CA GLU A 103 9.56 -11.78 3.39
C GLU A 103 8.38 -10.80 3.24
N LEU A 104 8.49 -9.82 2.33
CA LEU A 104 7.48 -8.82 2.10
C LEU A 104 6.83 -8.97 0.72
N TYR A 105 5.53 -8.69 0.67
CA TYR A 105 4.76 -8.47 -0.55
C TYR A 105 4.45 -6.98 -0.66
N PHE A 106 5.18 -6.28 -1.53
CA PHE A 106 5.24 -4.82 -1.54
C PHE A 106 4.39 -4.22 -2.65
N VAL A 107 3.33 -3.49 -2.27
CA VAL A 107 2.33 -2.87 -3.16
C VAL A 107 2.23 -1.38 -2.86
N PRO A 108 3.22 -0.57 -3.27
CA PRO A 108 3.25 0.85 -2.97
C PRO A 108 2.38 1.69 -3.91
N ASP A 109 2.08 2.91 -3.47
CA ASP A 109 1.56 3.99 -4.31
C ASP A 109 2.73 4.89 -4.74
N PHE A 110 3.28 4.61 -5.91
CA PHE A 110 4.39 5.37 -6.53
C PHE A 110 3.92 6.13 -7.76
N ASP A 111 2.66 6.49 -7.80
CA ASP A 111 2.02 7.13 -8.95
C ASP A 111 2.58 8.51 -9.29
N GLY A 112 3.07 9.25 -8.30
CA GLY A 112 3.67 10.59 -8.48
C GLY A 112 5.08 10.59 -9.07
N THR A 113 5.71 9.42 -9.26
CA THR A 113 7.11 9.34 -9.71
C THR A 113 7.24 9.01 -11.18
N LEU A 114 8.23 9.67 -11.84
CA LEU A 114 8.62 9.41 -13.23
C LEU A 114 7.45 9.31 -14.23
N GLY A 115 6.51 10.23 -14.13
CA GLY A 115 5.48 10.38 -15.15
C GLY A 115 4.29 9.47 -15.02
N TYR A 116 4.07 8.89 -13.89
CA TYR A 116 2.87 8.11 -13.58
C TYR A 116 2.79 6.75 -14.31
N TYR A 117 2.62 5.68 -13.59
CA TYR A 117 2.72 4.31 -14.13
C TYR A 117 1.69 3.93 -15.20
N GLN A 118 0.60 4.68 -15.36
CA GLN A 118 -0.34 4.47 -16.47
C GLN A 118 0.08 5.15 -17.77
N GLN A 119 0.98 6.13 -17.75
CA GLN A 119 1.32 6.93 -18.93
C GLN A 119 2.69 6.64 -19.50
N ASP A 120 3.59 6.13 -18.68
CA ASP A 120 4.99 6.00 -19.03
C ASP A 120 5.49 4.55 -18.99
N PRO A 121 5.83 3.95 -20.13
CA PRO A 121 6.48 2.65 -20.14
C PRO A 121 7.80 2.64 -19.35
N GLY A 122 8.46 3.80 -19.18
CA GLY A 122 9.66 3.95 -18.35
C GLY A 122 9.40 3.74 -16.87
N TRP A 123 8.17 3.95 -16.39
CA TRP A 123 7.82 3.66 -15.01
C TRP A 123 8.09 2.20 -14.66
N TRP A 124 7.62 1.26 -15.48
CA TRP A 124 7.83 -0.17 -15.28
C TRP A 124 9.31 -0.56 -15.34
N SER A 125 10.06 -0.03 -16.31
CA SER A 125 11.51 -0.26 -16.40
C SER A 125 12.27 0.22 -15.16
N TYR A 126 11.72 1.20 -14.44
CA TYR A 126 12.35 1.77 -13.25
C TYR A 126 11.96 1.06 -11.95
N TRP A 127 10.69 0.63 -11.82
CA TRP A 127 10.14 0.15 -10.56
C TRP A 127 9.83 -1.35 -10.52
N GLU A 128 9.82 -2.05 -11.65
CA GLU A 128 9.36 -3.45 -11.75
C GLU A 128 10.03 -4.40 -10.76
N ASP A 129 11.35 -4.26 -10.55
CA ASP A 129 12.11 -5.11 -9.63
C ASP A 129 11.81 -4.81 -8.14
N VAL A 130 11.29 -3.62 -7.86
CA VAL A 130 10.99 -3.18 -6.50
C VAL A 130 9.62 -3.67 -6.05
N VAL A 131 8.61 -3.60 -6.94
CA VAL A 131 7.21 -3.78 -6.57
C VAL A 131 6.70 -5.19 -6.86
N ASP A 132 5.84 -5.71 -6.00
CA ASP A 132 5.08 -6.95 -6.24
C ASP A 132 3.67 -6.64 -6.76
N GLY A 133 3.26 -5.41 -6.65
CA GLY A 133 2.04 -4.83 -7.17
C GLY A 133 2.09 -3.32 -7.12
N VAL A 134 1.02 -2.67 -7.56
CA VAL A 134 0.87 -1.21 -7.47
C VAL A 134 -0.44 -0.86 -6.79
N PHE A 135 -0.40 0.18 -6.00
CA PHE A 135 -1.56 0.81 -5.41
C PHE A 135 -1.83 2.12 -6.14
N SER A 136 -3.06 2.38 -6.54
CA SER A 136 -3.46 3.67 -7.06
C SER A 136 -4.47 4.32 -6.14
N TRP A 137 -4.04 5.45 -5.56
CA TRP A 137 -4.93 6.29 -4.76
C TRP A 137 -5.85 7.14 -5.62
N GLU A 138 -5.38 7.56 -6.79
CA GLU A 138 -6.08 8.50 -7.68
C GLU A 138 -7.19 7.89 -8.53
N CYS A 139 -7.45 6.60 -8.37
CA CYS A 139 -8.54 5.95 -9.08
C CYS A 139 -9.88 6.55 -8.69
N SER A 140 -10.59 7.10 -9.67
CA SER A 140 -11.98 7.52 -9.55
C SER A 140 -12.28 8.71 -8.62
N TRP A 141 -11.34 9.65 -8.40
CA TRP A 141 -11.68 10.93 -7.82
C TRP A 141 -12.40 11.81 -8.86
N PRO A 142 -13.71 12.06 -8.74
CA PRO A 142 -14.31 13.10 -9.55
C PRO A 142 -13.72 14.44 -9.14
N THR A 143 -13.28 15.23 -10.09
CA THR A 143 -12.89 16.62 -9.82
C THR A 143 -14.04 17.31 -9.09
N ILE A 144 -13.76 17.95 -7.96
CA ILE A 144 -14.77 18.67 -7.16
C ILE A 144 -15.52 19.65 -8.07
N GLY A 145 -16.85 19.52 -8.13
CA GLY A 145 -17.71 20.32 -8.98
C GLY A 145 -17.90 19.80 -10.41
N ASN A 146 -17.30 18.65 -10.75
CA ASN A 146 -17.55 17.99 -12.02
C ASN A 146 -18.73 17.03 -11.89
N THR A 147 -19.69 17.11 -12.80
CA THR A 147 -20.83 16.20 -12.90
C THR A 147 -20.56 14.98 -13.77
N ASN A 148 -19.33 14.85 -14.29
CA ASN A 148 -18.96 13.71 -15.10
C ASN A 148 -18.86 12.46 -14.22
N THR A 149 -19.43 11.37 -14.68
CA THR A 149 -19.13 10.03 -14.18
C THR A 149 -17.63 9.80 -14.31
N GLY A 150 -16.98 9.31 -13.25
CA GLY A 150 -15.58 8.97 -13.29
C GLY A 150 -15.27 8.09 -14.51
N ASP A 151 -14.20 8.37 -15.22
CA ASP A 151 -13.76 7.49 -16.30
C ASP A 151 -12.82 6.42 -15.74
N MET A 152 -12.80 5.27 -16.39
CA MET A 152 -11.96 4.14 -16.03
C MET A 152 -10.66 4.08 -16.88
N TYR A 153 -10.33 5.17 -17.57
CA TYR A 153 -9.23 5.18 -18.51
C TYR A 153 -7.88 4.88 -17.82
N ASN A 154 -7.60 5.62 -16.75
CA ASN A 154 -6.37 5.44 -15.96
C ASN A 154 -6.32 4.05 -15.31
N ASP A 155 -7.42 3.60 -14.73
CA ASP A 155 -7.51 2.25 -14.15
C ASP A 155 -7.24 1.16 -15.19
N THR A 156 -7.77 1.33 -16.40
CA THR A 156 -7.53 0.39 -17.50
C THR A 156 -6.05 0.34 -17.89
N LEU A 157 -5.36 1.48 -17.93
CA LEU A 157 -3.92 1.53 -18.22
C LEU A 157 -3.10 0.82 -17.12
N ILE A 158 -3.46 1.02 -15.85
CA ILE A 158 -2.79 0.36 -14.73
C ILE A 158 -3.03 -1.15 -14.77
N VAL A 159 -4.26 -1.60 -14.98
CA VAL A 159 -4.60 -3.02 -15.12
C VAL A 159 -3.84 -3.67 -16.27
N ASN A 160 -3.74 -3.00 -17.41
CA ASN A 160 -2.95 -3.49 -18.54
C ASN A 160 -1.46 -3.61 -18.21
N GLY A 161 -0.91 -2.60 -17.52
CA GLY A 161 0.48 -2.59 -17.06
C GLY A 161 0.75 -3.73 -16.08
N THR A 162 -0.04 -3.84 -15.02
CA THR A 162 0.11 -4.91 -14.02
C THR A 162 -0.05 -6.30 -14.61
N THR A 163 -1.01 -6.49 -15.53
CA THR A 163 -1.18 -7.75 -16.25
C THR A 163 0.03 -8.09 -17.11
N THR A 164 0.60 -7.10 -17.82
CA THR A 164 1.77 -7.30 -18.69
C THR A 164 3.02 -7.70 -17.89
N HIS A 165 3.17 -7.15 -16.69
CA HIS A 165 4.33 -7.38 -15.82
C HIS A 165 4.09 -8.42 -14.72
N ASP A 166 2.96 -9.13 -14.74
CA ASP A 166 2.57 -10.13 -13.73
C ASP A 166 2.63 -9.57 -12.29
N LYS A 167 2.02 -8.39 -12.09
CA LYS A 167 1.97 -7.68 -10.81
C LYS A 167 0.54 -7.52 -10.32
N SER A 168 0.37 -7.45 -9.01
CA SER A 168 -0.95 -7.18 -8.40
C SER A 168 -1.36 -5.73 -8.55
N TYR A 169 -2.67 -5.48 -8.54
CA TYR A 169 -3.24 -4.16 -8.53
C TYR A 169 -4.17 -3.95 -7.32
N MET A 170 -3.90 -2.93 -6.55
CA MET A 170 -4.75 -2.47 -5.45
C MET A 170 -5.36 -1.12 -5.82
N ILE A 171 -6.69 -1.04 -5.74
CA ILE A 171 -7.47 0.15 -6.10
C ILE A 171 -8.40 0.56 -4.97
N GLY A 172 -8.51 1.88 -4.71
CA GLY A 172 -9.57 2.46 -3.89
C GLY A 172 -10.91 2.43 -4.65
N LYS A 173 -11.94 1.84 -4.08
CA LYS A 173 -13.29 1.85 -4.66
C LYS A 173 -14.22 2.76 -3.90
N TYR A 174 -14.71 3.82 -4.55
CA TYR A 174 -15.77 4.66 -4.02
C TYR A 174 -17.16 4.13 -4.40
N LEU A 175 -17.95 3.75 -3.39
CA LEU A 175 -19.38 3.55 -3.54
C LEU A 175 -20.09 4.73 -2.87
N TYR A 176 -20.63 5.64 -3.68
CA TYR A 176 -21.47 6.77 -3.30
C TYR A 176 -21.37 7.19 -1.81
N GLN A 177 -20.59 8.25 -1.53
CA GLN A 177 -20.50 8.97 -0.24
C GLN A 177 -19.96 8.22 0.99
N VAL A 178 -19.51 6.99 0.88
CA VAL A 178 -18.78 6.32 1.97
C VAL A 178 -17.53 5.68 1.37
N ALA A 179 -16.37 6.18 1.78
CA ALA A 179 -15.09 5.61 1.34
C ALA A 179 -14.92 4.22 1.95
N PHE A 180 -14.98 3.19 1.13
CA PHE A 180 -14.58 1.84 1.50
C PHE A 180 -13.44 1.42 0.59
N THR A 181 -12.29 1.17 1.17
CA THR A 181 -11.20 0.51 0.46
C THR A 181 -11.50 -0.99 0.46
N LYS A 182 -11.90 -1.53 -0.68
CA LYS A 182 -11.98 -2.98 -0.85
C LYS A 182 -10.70 -3.42 -1.55
N LEU A 183 -9.91 -4.21 -0.88
CA LEU A 183 -8.78 -4.90 -1.47
C LEU A 183 -9.32 -5.89 -2.51
N ILE A 184 -9.09 -5.64 -3.79
CA ILE A 184 -9.27 -6.63 -4.85
C ILE A 184 -7.87 -7.01 -5.28
N VAL A 185 -7.42 -8.16 -4.83
CA VAL A 185 -6.24 -8.81 -5.38
C VAL A 185 -6.77 -9.73 -6.48
N ALA A 186 -6.49 -9.38 -7.73
CA ALA A 186 -6.79 -10.22 -8.88
C ALA A 186 -5.59 -11.12 -9.17
#